data_65cc74a03e9cb3fe972254131309128d
#
_entry.id   65cc74a03e9cb3fe972254131309128d
#
_cell.length_a   1.000
_cell.length_b   1.000
_cell.length_c   1.000
_cell.angle_alpha   90.00
_cell.angle_beta   90.00
_cell.angle_gamma   90.00
#
_symmetry.space_group_name_H-M   'P 1'
#
loop_
_entity.id
_entity.type
_entity.pdbx_description
1 polymer ?
#
loop_
_entity_poly.entity_id
_entity_poly.type
_entity_poly.pdbx_seq_one_letter_code
_entity_poly.pdbx_strand_id
1 'polypeptide(L)'
;AFDVVLPTPIPDKGRVLTQLSLFWFDLLRDVLPNHVITSTDFPPELDAYRAQLEGRSMLCRRAKPLPIECVVRGYLSGSSWKDYRATGKVCGIALPAGLRESERLPEAIFTPSTKATSGHDENISFDQAVATIGGELAERVRAVSLEIYRRAVAYAEPRGIILADTKFE
;
A
#
# COMPACT_ATOMS: atom_id res chain seq x y z
N ALA A 1 -12.51 16.56 -8.53
CA ALA A 1 -12.48 15.37 -7.69
C ALA A 1 -13.01 14.21 -8.50
N PHE A 2 -12.34 13.06 -8.46
CA PHE A 2 -12.77 11.85 -9.18
C PHE A 2 -13.72 11.01 -8.33
N ASP A 3 -13.67 11.22 -7.00
CA ASP A 3 -14.44 10.45 -6.05
C ASP A 3 -15.75 11.16 -5.71
N VAL A 4 -16.79 10.35 -5.55
CA VAL A 4 -18.08 10.82 -5.05
C VAL A 4 -18.08 10.67 -3.53
N VAL A 5 -18.24 11.78 -2.83
CA VAL A 5 -18.40 11.76 -1.38
C VAL A 5 -19.79 11.23 -1.04
N LEU A 6 -19.87 10.13 -0.31
CA LEU A 6 -21.14 9.58 0.14
C LEU A 6 -21.83 10.57 1.12
N PRO A 7 -23.12 10.87 0.92
CA PRO A 7 -23.84 11.78 1.80
C PRO A 7 -24.00 11.24 3.23
N THR A 8 -24.01 9.91 3.37
CA THR A 8 -24.11 9.23 4.66
C THR A 8 -22.81 8.48 4.95
N PRO A 9 -22.16 8.71 6.11
CA PRO A 9 -20.96 7.97 6.49
C PRO A 9 -21.27 6.48 6.67
N ILE A 10 -20.29 5.63 6.34
CA ILE A 10 -20.35 4.21 6.67
C ILE A 10 -19.97 4.05 8.15
N PRO A 11 -20.87 3.55 9.01
CA PRO A 11 -20.58 3.38 10.44
C PRO A 11 -19.30 2.55 10.65
N ASP A 12 -18.51 2.96 11.62
CA ASP A 12 -17.27 2.31 12.07
C ASP A 12 -16.17 2.11 11.01
N LYS A 13 -16.32 2.58 9.76
CA LYS A 13 -15.28 2.43 8.73
C LYS A 13 -13.92 2.95 9.21
N GLY A 14 -13.88 4.15 9.79
CA GLY A 14 -12.63 4.73 10.31
C GLY A 14 -12.01 3.89 11.44
N ARG A 15 -12.85 3.33 12.32
CA ARG A 15 -12.38 2.43 13.39
C ARG A 15 -11.77 1.15 12.83
N VAL A 16 -12.46 0.49 11.90
CA VAL A 16 -11.95 -0.74 11.25
C VAL A 16 -10.62 -0.47 10.55
N LEU A 17 -10.52 0.61 9.77
CA LEU A 17 -9.29 0.95 9.05
C LEU A 17 -8.12 1.22 10.00
N THR A 18 -8.37 1.96 11.09
CA THR A 18 -7.33 2.24 12.11
C THR A 18 -6.88 0.97 12.81
N GLN A 19 -7.79 0.12 13.24
CA GLN A 19 -7.47 -1.12 13.94
C GLN A 19 -6.71 -2.11 13.04
N LEU A 20 -7.09 -2.22 11.76
CA LEU A 20 -6.36 -3.02 10.78
C LEU A 20 -4.95 -2.47 10.54
N SER A 21 -4.78 -1.16 10.45
CA SER A 21 -3.46 -0.54 10.29
C SER A 21 -2.57 -0.84 11.50
N LEU A 22 -3.08 -0.68 12.73
CA LEU A 22 -2.34 -1.00 13.95
C LEU A 22 -1.94 -2.48 14.02
N PHE A 23 -2.85 -3.37 13.65
CA PHE A 23 -2.57 -4.80 13.57
C PHE A 23 -1.42 -5.10 12.60
N TRP A 24 -1.44 -4.54 11.39
CA TRP A 24 -0.37 -4.75 10.41
C TRP A 24 0.95 -4.12 10.85
N PHE A 25 0.93 -2.94 11.46
CA PHE A 25 2.13 -2.31 12.01
C PHE A 25 2.78 -3.15 13.12
N ASP A 26 1.97 -3.76 13.99
CA ASP A 26 2.50 -4.65 15.02
C ASP A 26 3.05 -5.96 14.45
N LEU A 27 2.33 -6.60 13.53
CA LEU A 27 2.74 -7.84 12.89
C LEU A 27 4.04 -7.71 12.09
N LEU A 28 4.29 -6.54 11.51
CA LEU A 28 5.40 -6.26 10.60
C LEU A 28 6.50 -5.39 11.23
N ARG A 29 6.44 -5.15 12.54
CA ARG A 29 7.35 -4.24 13.27
C ARG A 29 8.84 -4.60 13.17
N ASP A 30 9.14 -5.87 12.96
CA ASP A 30 10.50 -6.39 12.78
C ASP A 30 11.03 -6.25 11.34
N VAL A 31 10.15 -5.98 10.37
CA VAL A 31 10.54 -5.72 8.97
C VAL A 31 10.94 -4.28 8.78
N LEU A 32 10.11 -3.35 9.26
CA LEU A 32 10.32 -1.91 9.12
C LEU A 32 9.71 -1.16 10.31
N PRO A 33 10.44 -0.24 10.95
CA PRO A 33 9.84 0.70 11.88
C PRO A 33 8.75 1.54 11.21
N ASN A 34 7.65 1.77 11.93
CA ASN A 34 6.56 2.61 11.43
C ASN A 34 6.55 3.99 12.12
N HIS A 35 5.66 4.86 11.68
CA HIS A 35 5.56 6.24 12.14
C HIS A 35 4.59 6.43 13.33
N VAL A 36 3.90 5.40 13.78
CA VAL A 36 2.94 5.49 14.88
C VAL A 36 3.67 5.72 16.21
N ILE A 37 3.21 6.72 16.96
CA ILE A 37 3.65 7.03 18.32
C ILE A 37 2.72 6.34 19.32
N THR A 38 1.42 6.58 19.20
CA THR A 38 0.40 5.99 20.06
C THR A 38 -0.97 5.99 19.36
N SER A 39 -1.84 5.11 19.81
CA SER A 39 -3.25 5.06 19.39
C SER A 39 -4.22 5.20 20.60
N THR A 40 -3.67 5.36 21.81
CA THR A 40 -4.42 5.42 23.07
C THR A 40 -4.06 6.62 23.92
N ASP A 41 -2.78 6.93 24.01
CA ASP A 41 -2.24 7.99 24.85
C ASP A 41 -2.09 9.30 24.07
N PHE A 42 -3.22 10.00 23.90
CA PHE A 42 -3.20 11.30 23.23
C PHE A 42 -2.78 12.42 24.18
N PRO A 43 -2.17 13.50 23.67
CA PRO A 43 -1.82 14.68 24.47
C PRO A 43 -3.05 15.26 25.16
N PRO A 44 -2.88 15.88 26.37
CA PRO A 44 -3.99 16.45 27.16
C PRO A 44 -4.83 17.49 26.42
N GLU A 45 -4.23 18.18 25.44
CA GLU A 45 -4.92 19.16 24.60
C GLU A 45 -6.05 18.54 23.76
N LEU A 46 -6.02 17.20 23.60
CA LEU A 46 -7.03 16.43 22.86
C LEU A 46 -8.06 15.76 23.77
N ASP A 47 -8.00 15.93 25.09
CA ASP A 47 -8.92 15.27 26.04
C ASP A 47 -10.40 15.57 25.76
N ALA A 48 -10.72 16.78 25.34
CA ALA A 48 -12.09 17.15 24.96
C ALA A 48 -12.64 16.32 23.76
N TYR A 49 -11.77 15.72 22.98
CA TYR A 49 -12.11 14.93 21.79
C TYR A 49 -11.87 13.43 21.96
N ARG A 50 -11.48 12.98 23.17
CA ARG A 50 -11.12 11.59 23.46
C ARG A 50 -12.13 10.57 22.94
N ALA A 51 -13.42 10.79 23.22
CA ALA A 51 -14.48 9.91 22.75
C ALA A 51 -14.60 9.81 21.22
N GLN A 52 -14.16 10.84 20.49
CA GLN A 52 -14.16 10.85 19.02
C GLN A 52 -12.90 10.20 18.45
N LEU A 53 -11.78 10.25 19.17
CA LEU A 53 -10.47 9.76 18.73
C LEU A 53 -10.27 8.27 19.02
N GLU A 54 -10.86 7.80 20.12
CA GLU A 54 -10.66 6.44 20.62
C GLU A 54 -10.98 5.37 19.57
N GLY A 55 -10.01 4.49 19.35
CA GLY A 55 -10.10 3.36 18.42
C GLY A 55 -10.09 3.72 16.93
N ARG A 56 -10.08 5.01 16.57
CA ARG A 56 -10.15 5.46 15.16
C ARG A 56 -9.10 6.49 14.77
N SER A 57 -8.16 6.75 15.67
CA SER A 57 -7.09 7.73 15.42
C SER A 57 -5.74 7.18 15.87
N MET A 58 -4.68 7.72 15.28
CA MET A 58 -3.30 7.45 15.63
C MET A 58 -2.55 8.77 15.69
N LEU A 59 -1.74 8.96 16.72
CA LEU A 59 -0.73 10.01 16.75
C LEU A 59 0.53 9.47 16.07
N CYS A 60 0.98 10.16 15.03
CA CYS A 60 2.09 9.70 14.21
C CYS A 60 3.21 10.74 14.16
N ARG A 61 4.43 10.28 13.96
CA ARG A 61 5.55 11.15 13.59
C ARG A 61 5.30 11.70 12.19
N ARG A 62 5.56 12.99 12.01
CA ARG A 62 5.53 13.57 10.68
C ARG A 62 6.73 13.06 9.88
N ALA A 63 6.49 12.43 8.76
CA ALA A 63 7.51 11.96 7.83
C ALA A 63 7.39 12.69 6.49
N LYS A 64 8.48 12.69 5.72
CA LYS A 64 8.46 13.15 4.32
C LYS A 64 8.13 11.95 3.44
N PRO A 65 6.98 11.92 2.76
CA PRO A 65 6.65 10.84 1.85
C PRO A 65 7.59 10.83 0.65
N LEU A 66 7.82 9.66 0.08
CA LEU A 66 8.53 9.53 -1.18
C LEU A 66 7.62 10.01 -2.33
N PRO A 67 8.21 10.55 -3.42
CA PRO A 67 7.43 10.99 -4.58
C PRO A 67 7.00 9.84 -5.51
N ILE A 68 6.95 8.65 -5.00
CA ILE A 68 6.44 7.44 -5.67
C ILE A 68 5.55 6.66 -4.71
N GLU A 69 4.65 5.87 -5.26
CA GLU A 69 3.92 4.85 -4.51
C GLU A 69 4.55 3.47 -4.74
N CYS A 70 4.80 2.77 -3.65
CA CYS A 70 5.37 1.42 -3.68
C CYS A 70 4.23 0.40 -3.70
N VAL A 71 3.94 -0.15 -4.88
CA VAL A 71 2.88 -1.14 -5.07
C VAL A 71 3.49 -2.51 -5.29
N VAL A 72 3.00 -3.52 -4.60
CA VAL A 72 3.34 -4.93 -4.85
C VAL A 72 2.09 -5.65 -5.29
N ARG A 73 2.20 -6.43 -6.35
CA ARG A 73 1.09 -7.20 -6.90
C ARG A 73 1.41 -8.69 -6.93
N GLY A 74 0.51 -9.47 -6.36
CA GLY A 74 0.52 -10.94 -6.49
C GLY A 74 -0.51 -11.45 -7.47
N TYR A 75 -1.36 -10.56 -7.97
CA TYR A 75 -2.42 -10.88 -8.93
C TYR A 75 -2.50 -9.80 -10.02
N LEU A 76 -2.89 -10.21 -11.22
CA LEU A 76 -2.93 -9.36 -12.40
C LEU A 76 -4.32 -8.70 -12.54
N SER A 77 -4.50 -7.50 -11.97
CA SER A 77 -5.78 -6.80 -11.99
C SER A 77 -5.63 -5.29 -12.15
N GLY A 78 -6.72 -4.60 -12.46
CA GLY A 78 -6.77 -3.13 -12.54
C GLY A 78 -5.84 -2.55 -13.62
N SER A 79 -5.01 -1.55 -13.27
CA SER A 79 -4.08 -0.91 -14.21
C SER A 79 -3.05 -1.90 -14.78
N SER A 80 -2.55 -2.82 -13.97
CA SER A 80 -1.58 -3.82 -14.43
C SER A 80 -2.17 -4.79 -15.47
N TRP A 81 -3.45 -5.13 -15.36
CA TRP A 81 -4.13 -5.91 -16.39
C TRP A 81 -4.22 -5.16 -17.72
N LYS A 82 -4.52 -3.85 -17.67
CA LYS A 82 -4.58 -3.02 -18.88
C LYS A 82 -3.20 -2.97 -19.56
N ASP A 83 -2.13 -2.76 -18.80
CA ASP A 83 -0.77 -2.70 -19.31
C ASP A 83 -0.34 -4.05 -19.93
N TYR A 84 -0.60 -5.15 -19.21
CA TYR A 84 -0.29 -6.49 -19.69
C TYR A 84 -1.05 -6.83 -20.98
N ARG A 85 -2.32 -6.53 -21.08
CA ARG A 85 -3.08 -6.75 -22.31
C ARG A 85 -2.54 -5.98 -23.50
N ALA A 86 -2.02 -4.78 -23.27
CA ALA A 86 -1.52 -3.92 -24.33
C ALA A 86 -0.08 -4.33 -24.77
N THR A 87 0.75 -4.77 -23.83
CA THR A 87 2.20 -4.88 -24.06
C THR A 87 2.83 -6.21 -23.66
N GLY A 88 2.11 -7.08 -22.97
CA GLY A 88 2.69 -8.27 -22.31
C GLY A 88 3.57 -7.96 -21.09
N LYS A 89 3.61 -6.70 -20.67
CA LYS A 89 4.47 -6.21 -19.56
C LYS A 89 3.68 -5.41 -18.55
N VAL A 90 4.18 -5.33 -17.32
CA VAL A 90 3.71 -4.43 -16.26
C VAL A 90 4.92 -3.70 -15.68
N CYS A 91 4.93 -2.37 -15.68
CA CYS A 91 6.06 -1.57 -15.20
C CYS A 91 7.41 -1.97 -15.83
N GLY A 92 7.42 -2.39 -17.09
CA GLY A 92 8.62 -2.89 -17.79
C GLY A 92 8.94 -4.38 -17.56
N ILE A 93 8.29 -5.04 -16.59
CA ILE A 93 8.48 -6.46 -16.29
C ILE A 93 7.68 -7.30 -17.29
N ALA A 94 8.37 -8.14 -18.07
CA ALA A 94 7.72 -9.09 -18.97
C ALA A 94 7.06 -10.22 -18.15
N LEU A 95 5.80 -10.50 -18.44
CA LEU A 95 5.06 -11.58 -17.79
C LEU A 95 4.80 -12.74 -18.78
N PRO A 96 4.57 -13.96 -18.28
CA PRO A 96 4.19 -15.09 -19.12
C PRO A 96 2.99 -14.77 -20.01
N ALA A 97 3.00 -15.31 -21.24
CA ALA A 97 1.86 -15.19 -22.14
C ALA A 97 0.66 -16.00 -21.66
N GLY A 98 -0.56 -15.52 -21.96
CA GLY A 98 -1.80 -16.25 -21.68
C GLY A 98 -2.37 -16.08 -20.27
N LEU A 99 -1.82 -15.19 -19.47
CA LEU A 99 -2.43 -14.83 -18.15
C LEU A 99 -3.80 -14.18 -18.36
N ARG A 100 -4.71 -14.49 -17.44
CA ARG A 100 -6.07 -13.95 -17.41
C ARG A 100 -6.20 -12.83 -16.38
N GLU A 101 -7.24 -12.05 -16.51
CA GLU A 101 -7.59 -11.04 -15.51
C GLU A 101 -7.82 -11.69 -14.15
N SER A 102 -7.28 -11.06 -13.11
CA SER A 102 -7.30 -11.54 -11.72
C SER A 102 -6.54 -12.84 -11.48
N GLU A 103 -5.74 -13.31 -12.44
CA GLU A 103 -4.91 -14.50 -12.24
C GLU A 103 -3.76 -14.21 -11.27
N ARG A 104 -3.44 -15.20 -10.41
CA ARG A 104 -2.28 -15.14 -9.53
C ARG A 104 -1.01 -15.15 -10.35
N LEU A 105 -0.12 -14.23 -10.08
CA LEU A 105 1.19 -14.20 -10.71
C LEU A 105 2.08 -15.34 -10.17
N PRO A 106 3.01 -15.87 -10.98
CA PRO A 106 3.99 -16.87 -10.52
C PRO A 106 4.81 -16.36 -9.32
N GLU A 107 5.17 -15.08 -9.36
CA GLU A 107 5.86 -14.38 -8.28
C GLU A 107 5.23 -12.98 -8.11
N ALA A 108 5.23 -12.48 -6.89
CA ALA A 108 4.81 -11.11 -6.63
C ALA A 108 5.81 -10.13 -7.26
N ILE A 109 5.30 -9.09 -7.88
CA ILE A 109 6.10 -8.08 -8.57
C ILE A 109 5.98 -6.71 -7.92
N PHE A 110 7.07 -5.96 -7.88
CA PHE A 110 7.09 -4.56 -7.48
C PHE A 110 6.74 -3.68 -8.67
N THR A 111 5.65 -2.95 -8.58
CA THR A 111 5.07 -2.14 -9.65
C THR A 111 4.85 -0.71 -9.18
N PRO A 112 5.91 0.10 -9.08
CA PRO A 112 5.80 1.46 -8.57
C PRO A 112 4.93 2.32 -9.49
N SER A 113 4.34 3.38 -8.89
CA SER A 113 3.64 4.42 -9.65
C SER A 113 4.10 5.80 -9.21
N THR A 114 3.82 6.80 -10.03
CA THR A 114 3.97 8.19 -9.65
C THR A 114 3.02 8.53 -8.51
N LYS A 115 3.39 9.50 -7.68
CA LYS A 115 2.46 10.13 -6.74
C LYS A 115 1.99 11.44 -7.38
N ALA A 116 0.88 11.35 -8.13
CA ALA A 116 0.35 12.48 -8.86
C ALA A 116 -0.18 13.56 -7.88
N THR A 117 0.20 14.81 -8.11
CA THR A 117 -0.40 15.97 -7.43
C THR A 117 -1.72 16.40 -8.06
N SER A 118 -1.96 15.95 -9.30
CA SER A 118 -3.21 16.17 -10.07
C SER A 118 -3.37 15.01 -11.07
N GLY A 119 -4.61 14.55 -11.28
CA GLY A 119 -4.88 13.43 -12.18
C GLY A 119 -4.79 12.08 -11.46
N HIS A 120 -4.39 11.05 -12.17
CA HIS A 120 -4.20 9.69 -11.65
C HIS A 120 -2.72 9.33 -11.54
N ASP A 121 -2.40 8.45 -10.61
CA ASP A 121 -1.09 7.82 -10.54
C ASP A 121 -0.85 6.95 -11.77
N GLU A 122 0.35 7.06 -12.34
CA GLU A 122 0.75 6.30 -13.52
C GLU A 122 1.78 5.24 -13.14
N ASN A 123 1.60 4.02 -13.65
CA ASN A 123 2.59 2.96 -13.49
C ASN A 123 3.92 3.39 -14.11
N ILE A 124 5.02 3.23 -13.37
CA ILE A 124 6.37 3.53 -13.84
C ILE A 124 7.27 2.29 -13.76
N SER A 125 8.32 2.26 -14.56
CA SER A 125 9.33 1.21 -14.48
C SER A 125 10.20 1.39 -13.22
N PHE A 126 10.90 0.32 -12.84
CA PHE A 126 11.87 0.40 -11.74
C PHE A 126 13.00 1.43 -12.04
N ASP A 127 13.46 1.50 -13.29
CA ASP A 127 14.48 2.48 -13.70
C ASP A 127 13.99 3.93 -13.53
N GLN A 128 12.72 4.19 -13.83
CA GLN A 128 12.11 5.49 -13.57
C GLN A 128 11.99 5.79 -12.08
N ALA A 129 11.67 4.79 -11.26
CA ALA A 129 11.69 4.95 -9.80
C ALA A 129 13.11 5.26 -9.30
N VAL A 130 14.14 4.56 -9.81
CA VAL A 130 15.57 4.84 -9.53
C VAL A 130 15.93 6.27 -9.91
N ALA A 131 15.51 6.74 -11.07
CA ALA A 131 15.76 8.13 -11.51
C ALA A 131 15.10 9.17 -10.58
N THR A 132 13.97 8.80 -9.95
CA THR A 132 13.17 9.70 -9.10
C THR A 132 13.69 9.78 -7.66
N ILE A 133 14.06 8.64 -7.05
CA ILE A 133 14.41 8.56 -5.61
C ILE A 133 15.85 8.10 -5.35
N GLY A 134 16.61 7.78 -6.38
CA GLY A 134 17.98 7.23 -6.28
C GLY A 134 18.01 5.71 -6.13
N GLY A 135 19.10 5.10 -6.62
CA GLY A 135 19.20 3.64 -6.75
C GLY A 135 19.14 2.90 -5.42
N GLU A 136 19.92 3.33 -4.43
CA GLU A 136 19.96 2.68 -3.12
C GLU A 136 18.59 2.67 -2.44
N LEU A 137 17.90 3.82 -2.44
CA LEU A 137 16.57 3.93 -1.85
C LEU A 137 15.53 3.12 -2.63
N ALA A 138 15.57 3.14 -3.97
CA ALA A 138 14.68 2.37 -4.81
C ALA A 138 14.80 0.86 -4.56
N GLU A 139 16.03 0.35 -4.46
CA GLU A 139 16.29 -1.05 -4.12
C GLU A 139 15.77 -1.40 -2.72
N ARG A 140 16.02 -0.53 -1.76
CA ARG A 140 15.56 -0.74 -0.38
C ARG A 140 14.03 -0.78 -0.28
N VAL A 141 13.32 0.18 -0.88
CA VAL A 141 11.85 0.19 -0.82
C VAL A 141 11.26 -0.99 -1.60
N ARG A 142 11.86 -1.40 -2.71
CA ARG A 142 11.46 -2.61 -3.44
C ARG A 142 11.57 -3.86 -2.56
N ALA A 143 12.73 -4.07 -1.95
CA ALA A 143 12.99 -5.24 -1.13
C ALA A 143 12.05 -5.30 0.08
N VAL A 144 11.89 -4.18 0.80
CA VAL A 144 11.01 -4.09 1.97
C VAL A 144 9.54 -4.30 1.58
N SER A 145 9.08 -3.69 0.49
CA SER A 145 7.70 -3.84 0.02
C SER A 145 7.36 -5.29 -0.33
N LEU A 146 8.25 -5.97 -1.03
CA LEU A 146 8.10 -7.39 -1.36
C LEU A 146 8.09 -8.28 -0.10
N GLU A 147 8.96 -7.99 0.87
CA GLU A 147 8.99 -8.73 2.14
C GLU A 147 7.71 -8.53 2.97
N ILE A 148 7.23 -7.30 3.08
CA ILE A 148 5.96 -6.98 3.75
C ILE A 148 4.81 -7.76 3.08
N TYR A 149 4.72 -7.70 1.74
CA TYR A 149 3.68 -8.41 0.99
C TYR A 149 3.75 -9.92 1.23
N ARG A 150 4.94 -10.52 1.14
CA ARG A 150 5.15 -11.95 1.36
C ARG A 150 4.68 -12.40 2.75
N ARG A 151 5.03 -11.66 3.80
CA ARG A 151 4.60 -11.95 5.18
C ARG A 151 3.10 -11.76 5.37
N ALA A 152 2.55 -10.71 4.77
CA ALA A 152 1.12 -10.46 4.84
C ALA A 152 0.31 -11.58 4.16
N VAL A 153 0.74 -12.05 2.99
CA VAL A 153 0.12 -13.20 2.30
C VAL A 153 0.21 -14.46 3.14
N ALA A 154 1.40 -14.77 3.71
CA ALA A 154 1.58 -15.94 4.57
C ALA A 154 0.68 -15.93 5.81
N TYR A 155 0.33 -14.75 6.31
CA TYR A 155 -0.63 -14.59 7.40
C TYR A 155 -2.09 -14.69 6.95
N ALA A 156 -2.44 -14.07 5.82
CA ALA A 156 -3.82 -13.91 5.37
C ALA A 156 -4.37 -15.16 4.65
N GLU A 157 -3.55 -15.78 3.79
CA GLU A 157 -3.99 -16.91 2.93
C GLU A 157 -4.54 -18.11 3.73
N PRO A 158 -3.92 -18.57 4.84
CA PRO A 158 -4.48 -19.64 5.68
C PRO A 158 -5.80 -19.28 6.37
N ARG A 159 -6.16 -17.98 6.36
CA ARG A 159 -7.41 -17.44 6.92
C ARG A 159 -8.47 -17.18 5.86
N GLY A 160 -8.23 -17.64 4.62
CA GLY A 160 -9.16 -17.49 3.50
C GLY A 160 -9.19 -16.08 2.89
N ILE A 161 -8.19 -15.24 3.17
CA ILE A 161 -8.10 -13.87 2.66
C ILE A 161 -7.04 -13.81 1.57
N ILE A 162 -7.42 -13.39 0.38
CA ILE A 162 -6.52 -13.13 -0.75
C ILE A 162 -6.09 -11.67 -0.68
N LEU A 163 -4.77 -11.44 -0.59
CA LEU A 163 -4.18 -10.12 -0.78
C LEU A 163 -3.75 -9.98 -2.24
N ALA A 164 -4.54 -9.29 -3.04
CA ALA A 164 -4.26 -9.15 -4.47
C ALA A 164 -3.08 -8.21 -4.73
N ASP A 165 -3.05 -7.10 -4.00
CA ASP A 165 -1.97 -6.12 -4.03
C ASP A 165 -1.85 -5.39 -2.69
N THR A 166 -0.80 -4.60 -2.55
CA THR A 166 -0.59 -3.67 -1.44
C THR A 166 0.01 -2.38 -1.96
N LYS A 167 -0.21 -1.29 -1.22
CA LYS A 167 0.35 0.02 -1.52
C LYS A 167 0.99 0.59 -0.26
N PHE A 168 2.22 1.12 -0.40
CA PHE A 168 2.99 1.76 0.66
C PHE A 168 3.47 3.14 0.20
N GLU A 169 3.64 4.04 1.16
CA GLU A 169 4.17 5.39 0.97
C GLU A 169 5.32 5.69 1.94
#